data_af983182636f56489281241a1a8daf80
#
_entry.id   af983182636f56489281241a1a8daf80
#
_cell.length_a   1.000
_cell.length_b   1.000
_cell.length_c   1.000
_cell.angle_alpha   90.00
_cell.angle_beta   90.00
_cell.angle_gamma   90.00
#
_symmetry.space_group_name_H-M   'P 1'
#
loop_
_entity.id
_entity.type
_entity.pdbx_description
1 polymer ?
#
loop_
_entity_poly.entity_id
_entity_poly.type
_entity_poly.pdbx_seq_one_letter_code
_entity_poly.pdbx_strand_id
1 'polypeptide(L)'
;MTDTYKNYGELKVHEEIEKDYKISISNVGSQTTIIAPHGGKIEPRTSDIAKHIATEKYNYYCFEGIKEEDNGCLHLTSHNFDEPNAAKLISGSDFVVAIHACTGNSGTVYLGGTDQILKNSIADELETKGINISKDHPRFKGLNPNNICNQGKRKKGVQLEISRDLRDDREKIGLISEAVQAALEKIESA
;
A
#
# COMPACT_ATOMS: atom_id res chain seq x y z
N MET A 1 -10.17 -12.90 1.34
CA MET A 1 -10.93 -12.80 2.60
C MET A 1 -12.24 -12.11 2.29
N THR A 2 -13.28 -12.36 3.07
CA THR A 2 -14.52 -11.57 3.03
C THR A 2 -14.39 -10.55 4.15
N ASP A 3 -14.66 -9.26 3.87
CA ASP A 3 -14.58 -8.21 4.88
C ASP A 3 -15.61 -8.46 5.99
N THR A 4 -15.23 -8.24 7.25
CA THR A 4 -16.12 -8.28 8.40
C THR A 4 -17.01 -7.04 8.42
N TYR A 5 -16.46 -5.90 8.07
CA TYR A 5 -17.14 -4.61 8.02
C TYR A 5 -17.25 -4.11 6.59
N LYS A 6 -18.33 -3.43 6.25
CA LYS A 6 -18.56 -2.91 4.88
C LYS A 6 -17.66 -1.74 4.51
N ASN A 7 -17.26 -0.95 5.52
CA ASN A 7 -16.46 0.26 5.37
C ASN A 7 -15.89 0.68 6.73
N TYR A 8 -15.05 1.73 6.75
CA TYR A 8 -14.49 2.26 7.98
C TYR A 8 -15.55 2.81 8.94
N GLY A 9 -16.64 3.38 8.41
CA GLY A 9 -17.74 3.87 9.24
C GLY A 9 -18.37 2.80 10.12
N GLU A 10 -18.54 1.58 9.58
CA GLU A 10 -19.01 0.41 10.34
C GLU A 10 -17.90 -0.13 11.27
N LEU A 11 -16.68 -0.26 10.78
CA LEU A 11 -15.54 -0.74 11.55
C LEU A 11 -15.38 0.05 12.87
N LYS A 12 -15.31 1.36 12.81
CA LYS A 12 -15.08 2.22 13.97
C LYS A 12 -16.19 2.20 15.05
N VAL A 13 -17.34 1.61 14.76
CA VAL A 13 -18.41 1.41 15.74
C VAL A 13 -18.12 0.20 16.63
N HIS A 14 -17.36 -0.77 16.11
CA HIS A 14 -17.10 -2.05 16.77
C HIS A 14 -15.66 -2.19 17.26
N GLU A 15 -14.73 -1.46 16.65
CA GLU A 15 -13.29 -1.54 16.94
C GLU A 15 -12.78 -0.18 17.45
N GLU A 16 -11.89 -0.20 18.42
CA GLU A 16 -11.43 0.98 19.15
C GLU A 16 -10.02 1.39 18.72
N ILE A 17 -9.87 2.67 18.33
CA ILE A 17 -8.56 3.23 17.99
C ILE A 17 -7.62 3.21 19.21
N GLU A 18 -6.32 2.97 18.99
CA GLU A 18 -5.25 2.78 20.00
C GLU A 18 -5.38 1.51 20.85
N LYS A 19 -6.40 0.70 20.60
CA LYS A 19 -6.60 -0.60 21.26
C LYS A 19 -6.65 -1.74 20.26
N ASP A 20 -7.50 -1.64 19.26
CA ASP A 20 -7.68 -2.67 18.23
C ASP A 20 -6.88 -2.33 16.96
N TYR A 21 -6.82 -1.04 16.62
CA TYR A 21 -6.04 -0.52 15.52
C TYR A 21 -5.45 0.85 15.85
N LYS A 22 -4.43 1.26 15.11
CA LYS A 22 -3.89 2.62 15.14
C LYS A 22 -3.71 3.17 13.73
N ILE A 23 -3.66 4.49 13.63
CA ILE A 23 -3.40 5.21 12.39
C ILE A 23 -2.08 5.96 12.52
N SER A 24 -1.13 5.64 11.64
CA SER A 24 0.13 6.37 11.51
C SER A 24 0.09 7.21 10.24
N ILE A 25 0.30 8.52 10.35
CA ILE A 25 0.23 9.43 9.23
C ILE A 25 1.36 10.46 9.29
N SER A 26 1.95 10.75 8.14
CA SER A 26 2.85 11.89 7.93
C SER A 26 2.47 12.64 6.66
N ASN A 27 2.24 13.93 6.78
CA ASN A 27 1.98 14.82 5.65
C ASN A 27 3.09 15.86 5.58
N VAL A 28 4.05 15.62 4.70
CA VAL A 28 5.20 16.51 4.45
C VAL A 28 4.96 17.48 3.29
N GLY A 29 3.73 17.54 2.78
CA GLY A 29 3.38 18.40 1.64
C GLY A 29 3.80 17.84 0.28
N SER A 30 4.17 16.57 0.21
CA SER A 30 4.54 15.91 -1.04
C SER A 30 3.33 15.70 -1.96
N GLN A 31 3.56 15.66 -3.26
CA GLN A 31 2.56 15.26 -4.26
C GLN A 31 2.38 13.73 -4.34
N THR A 32 3.20 13.00 -3.61
CA THR A 32 3.20 11.53 -3.57
C THR A 32 2.79 11.03 -2.18
N THR A 33 1.88 10.06 -2.14
CA THR A 33 1.50 9.35 -0.91
C THR A 33 1.73 7.86 -1.03
N ILE A 34 2.41 7.30 -0.02
CA ILE A 34 2.57 5.86 0.17
C ILE A 34 1.57 5.41 1.24
N ILE A 35 0.74 4.40 0.93
CA ILE A 35 -0.30 3.93 1.84
C ILE A 35 -0.14 2.44 2.13
N ALA A 36 -0.28 2.03 3.41
CA ALA A 36 -0.50 0.66 3.84
C ALA A 36 -1.88 0.56 4.51
N PRO A 37 -2.94 0.23 3.75
CA PRO A 37 -4.30 0.20 4.29
C PRO A 37 -4.55 -1.01 5.20
N HIS A 38 -3.67 -1.99 5.18
CA HIS A 38 -3.76 -3.23 5.96
C HIS A 38 -2.50 -3.47 6.79
N GLY A 39 -1.94 -2.42 7.38
CA GLY A 39 -0.70 -2.48 8.14
C GLY A 39 -0.76 -3.25 9.45
N GLY A 40 0.33 -3.24 10.18
CA GLY A 40 0.46 -3.90 11.47
C GLY A 40 0.32 -5.41 11.38
N LYS A 41 -0.60 -6.00 12.15
CA LYS A 41 -0.83 -7.46 12.15
C LYS A 41 -1.88 -7.93 11.13
N ILE A 42 -2.50 -7.03 10.36
CA ILE A 42 -3.43 -7.40 9.27
C ILE A 42 -2.64 -8.04 8.12
N GLU A 43 -1.70 -7.30 7.57
CA GLU A 43 -0.74 -7.72 6.54
C GLU A 43 0.67 -7.35 7.01
N PRO A 44 1.34 -8.23 7.79
CA PRO A 44 2.59 -7.90 8.46
C PRO A 44 3.68 -7.37 7.51
N ARG A 45 4.42 -6.34 7.99
CA ARG A 45 5.51 -5.63 7.32
C ARG A 45 5.10 -4.59 6.28
N THR A 46 3.84 -4.51 5.87
CA THR A 46 3.41 -3.51 4.87
C THR A 46 3.58 -2.07 5.35
N SER A 47 3.31 -1.79 6.64
CA SER A 47 3.58 -0.49 7.25
C SER A 47 5.07 -0.15 7.28
N ASP A 48 5.93 -1.14 7.59
CA ASP A 48 7.38 -0.94 7.61
C ASP A 48 7.87 -0.57 6.21
N ILE A 49 7.44 -1.30 5.19
CA ILE A 49 7.79 -1.04 3.79
C ILE A 49 7.28 0.34 3.35
N ALA A 50 6.02 0.68 3.65
CA ALA A 50 5.46 1.98 3.32
C ALA A 50 6.27 3.14 3.94
N LYS A 51 6.66 3.02 5.21
CA LYS A 51 7.49 4.00 5.91
C LYS A 51 8.91 4.08 5.33
N HIS A 52 9.51 2.93 4.97
CA HIS A 52 10.84 2.90 4.32
C HIS A 52 10.81 3.56 2.94
N ILE A 53 9.75 3.38 2.15
CA ILE A 53 9.59 4.07 0.87
C ILE A 53 9.39 5.57 1.09
N ALA A 54 8.53 5.96 2.03
CA ALA A 54 8.16 7.36 2.25
C ALA A 54 9.34 8.19 2.77
N THR A 55 10.13 7.65 3.69
CA THR A 55 11.18 8.42 4.42
C THR A 55 10.62 9.73 4.97
N GLU A 56 11.35 10.84 4.81
CA GLU A 56 10.88 12.21 5.06
C GLU A 56 10.49 12.93 3.75
N LYS A 57 10.55 12.24 2.61
CA LYS A 57 10.33 12.80 1.28
C LYS A 57 8.87 12.76 0.85
N TYR A 58 8.17 11.67 1.17
CA TYR A 58 6.80 11.43 0.73
C TYR A 58 5.82 11.41 1.90
N ASN A 59 4.58 11.76 1.62
CA ASN A 59 3.53 11.52 2.59
C ASN A 59 3.35 10.01 2.80
N TYR A 60 2.99 9.59 4.01
CA TYR A 60 2.54 8.22 4.22
C TYR A 60 1.30 8.15 5.09
N TYR A 61 0.57 7.06 4.92
CA TYR A 61 -0.55 6.66 5.75
C TYR A 61 -0.50 5.15 5.99
N CYS A 62 -0.64 4.73 7.24
CA CYS A 62 -0.76 3.32 7.60
C CYS A 62 -1.94 3.12 8.55
N PHE A 63 -2.87 2.22 8.20
CA PHE A 63 -3.86 1.67 9.08
C PHE A 63 -3.32 0.34 9.62
N GLU A 64 -3.08 0.26 10.92
CA GLU A 64 -2.29 -0.83 11.52
C GLU A 64 -3.14 -1.58 12.55
N GLY A 65 -3.47 -2.85 12.28
CA GLY A 65 -4.08 -3.72 13.28
C GLY A 65 -3.10 -4.04 14.41
N ILE A 66 -3.55 -3.88 15.67
CA ILE A 66 -2.71 -4.07 16.87
C ILE A 66 -3.34 -5.00 17.90
N LYS A 67 -4.47 -5.63 17.59
CA LYS A 67 -5.12 -6.64 18.46
C LYS A 67 -4.13 -7.77 18.77
N GLU A 68 -4.32 -8.44 19.87
CA GLU A 68 -3.55 -9.65 20.18
C GLU A 68 -3.82 -10.74 19.14
N GLU A 69 -5.11 -10.94 18.81
CA GLU A 69 -5.60 -11.94 17.87
C GLU A 69 -6.64 -11.33 16.93
N ASP A 70 -7.02 -12.06 15.89
CA ASP A 70 -8.09 -11.72 14.94
C ASP A 70 -7.96 -10.35 14.24
N ASN A 71 -6.72 -9.95 13.90
CA ASN A 71 -6.52 -8.71 13.13
C ASN A 71 -7.11 -8.79 11.72
N GLY A 72 -7.44 -9.99 11.24
CA GLY A 72 -8.10 -10.17 9.95
C GLY A 72 -9.49 -9.53 9.87
N CYS A 73 -10.19 -9.36 11.00
CA CYS A 73 -11.49 -8.67 11.03
C CYS A 73 -11.39 -7.17 10.69
N LEU A 74 -10.20 -6.57 10.87
CA LEU A 74 -9.92 -5.16 10.56
C LEU A 74 -9.64 -4.93 9.06
N HIS A 75 -9.53 -6.00 8.26
CA HIS A 75 -9.31 -5.88 6.82
C HIS A 75 -10.54 -5.28 6.15
N LEU A 76 -10.32 -4.25 5.33
CA LEU A 76 -11.31 -3.67 4.44
C LEU A 76 -10.76 -3.76 3.01
N THR A 77 -11.46 -4.46 2.13
CA THR A 77 -11.05 -4.51 0.71
C THR A 77 -10.77 -3.10 0.18
N SER A 78 -9.70 -2.92 -0.58
CA SER A 78 -9.17 -1.60 -0.98
C SER A 78 -10.19 -0.65 -1.62
N HIS A 79 -11.28 -1.16 -2.21
CA HIS A 79 -12.36 -0.32 -2.77
C HIS A 79 -13.44 0.03 -1.75
N ASN A 80 -13.40 -0.56 -0.54
CA ASN A 80 -14.25 -0.25 0.59
C ASN A 80 -13.49 0.55 1.68
N PHE A 81 -12.19 0.77 1.46
CA PHE A 81 -11.34 1.47 2.42
C PHE A 81 -11.55 2.97 2.30
N ASP A 82 -12.37 3.54 3.18
CA ASP A 82 -12.84 4.93 3.16
C ASP A 82 -12.48 5.72 4.44
N GLU A 83 -11.38 5.36 5.12
CA GLU A 83 -10.94 6.08 6.30
C GLU A 83 -10.66 7.55 5.95
N PRO A 84 -11.28 8.53 6.68
CA PRO A 84 -11.29 9.94 6.27
C PRO A 84 -9.91 10.60 6.14
N ASN A 85 -8.94 10.27 7.00
CA ASN A 85 -7.60 10.86 6.93
C ASN A 85 -6.83 10.31 5.71
N ALA A 86 -6.97 9.00 5.42
CA ALA A 86 -6.44 8.39 4.21
C ALA A 86 -7.03 9.05 2.96
N ALA A 87 -8.36 9.13 2.89
CA ALA A 87 -9.06 9.73 1.76
C ALA A 87 -8.64 11.19 1.53
N LYS A 88 -8.52 11.98 2.62
CA LYS A 88 -8.08 13.38 2.57
C LYS A 88 -6.65 13.50 2.04
N LEU A 89 -5.71 12.69 2.57
CA LEU A 89 -4.31 12.74 2.16
C LEU A 89 -4.15 12.35 0.69
N ILE A 90 -4.79 11.24 0.29
CA ILE A 90 -4.72 10.70 -1.07
C ILE A 90 -5.37 11.64 -2.08
N SER A 91 -6.52 12.23 -1.78
CA SER A 91 -7.18 13.18 -2.69
C SER A 91 -6.35 14.43 -2.98
N GLY A 92 -5.37 14.73 -2.13
CA GLY A 92 -4.37 15.78 -2.30
C GLY A 92 -3.14 15.38 -3.12
N SER A 93 -2.99 14.11 -3.48
CA SER A 93 -1.77 13.56 -4.09
C SER A 93 -1.93 13.29 -5.59
N ASP A 94 -0.87 13.55 -6.36
CA ASP A 94 -0.82 13.20 -7.77
C ASP A 94 -0.43 11.74 -7.97
N PHE A 95 0.48 11.21 -7.14
CA PHE A 95 0.93 9.83 -7.19
C PHE A 95 0.56 9.10 -5.91
N VAL A 96 0.02 7.89 -6.06
CA VAL A 96 -0.37 7.04 -4.93
C VAL A 96 0.17 5.63 -5.15
N VAL A 97 0.90 5.13 -4.14
CA VAL A 97 1.40 3.75 -4.12
C VAL A 97 0.86 3.05 -2.87
N ALA A 98 0.07 2.00 -3.08
CA ALA A 98 -0.48 1.18 -1.99
C ALA A 98 0.36 -0.08 -1.80
N ILE A 99 0.73 -0.35 -0.55
CA ILE A 99 1.52 -1.52 -0.15
C ILE A 99 0.60 -2.54 0.50
N HIS A 100 0.50 -3.70 -0.12
CA HIS A 100 -0.28 -4.84 0.30
C HIS A 100 0.60 -6.07 0.44
N ALA A 101 0.05 -7.11 1.05
CA ALA A 101 0.73 -8.37 1.22
C ALA A 101 -0.13 -9.54 0.74
N CYS A 102 0.47 -10.42 -0.04
CA CYS A 102 -0.14 -11.69 -0.37
C CYS A 102 0.50 -12.85 0.42
N THR A 103 -0.24 -13.94 0.50
CA THR A 103 0.22 -15.20 1.09
C THR A 103 1.11 -15.96 0.10
N GLY A 104 1.98 -16.81 0.63
CA GLY A 104 2.87 -17.67 -0.16
C GLY A 104 4.29 -17.12 -0.27
N ASN A 105 5.19 -18.00 -0.71
CA ASN A 105 6.62 -17.76 -0.82
C ASN A 105 7.03 -17.86 -2.30
N SER A 106 6.48 -16.95 -3.11
CA SER A 106 6.70 -16.92 -4.56
C SER A 106 7.92 -16.07 -4.98
N GLY A 107 8.53 -15.36 -4.05
CA GLY A 107 9.62 -14.42 -4.35
C GLY A 107 9.20 -13.30 -5.32
N THR A 108 7.92 -12.92 -5.31
CA THR A 108 7.34 -12.07 -6.34
C THR A 108 6.62 -10.85 -5.76
N VAL A 109 6.78 -9.71 -6.41
CA VAL A 109 5.94 -8.52 -6.24
C VAL A 109 4.92 -8.48 -7.38
N TYR A 110 3.65 -8.54 -7.03
CA TYR A 110 2.56 -8.39 -8.00
C TYR A 110 2.14 -6.93 -8.09
N LEU A 111 2.10 -6.39 -9.30
CA LEU A 111 1.82 -4.99 -9.57
C LEU A 111 0.42 -4.84 -10.15
N GLY A 112 -0.39 -4.02 -9.50
CA GLY A 112 -1.73 -3.64 -9.91
C GLY A 112 -1.92 -2.12 -9.95
N GLY A 113 -3.18 -1.70 -10.10
CA GLY A 113 -3.53 -0.29 -10.21
C GLY A 113 -3.66 0.18 -11.67
N THR A 114 -4.13 1.40 -11.84
CA THR A 114 -4.47 1.97 -13.15
C THR A 114 -3.41 2.94 -13.70
N ASP A 115 -2.42 3.36 -12.91
CA ASP A 115 -1.31 4.19 -13.38
C ASP A 115 -0.25 3.34 -14.09
N GLN A 116 -0.43 3.16 -15.39
CA GLN A 116 0.44 2.29 -16.20
C GLN A 116 1.88 2.81 -16.31
N ILE A 117 2.07 4.13 -16.32
CA ILE A 117 3.41 4.73 -16.44
C ILE A 117 4.19 4.48 -15.15
N LEU A 118 3.63 4.83 -13.99
CA LEU A 118 4.27 4.60 -12.70
C LEU A 118 4.46 3.09 -12.43
N LYS A 119 3.47 2.26 -12.79
CA LYS A 119 3.57 0.80 -12.62
C LYS A 119 4.72 0.19 -13.43
N ASN A 120 4.91 0.62 -14.67
CA ASN A 120 6.03 0.15 -15.49
C ASN A 120 7.37 0.65 -14.93
N SER A 121 7.46 1.91 -14.52
CA SER A 121 8.69 2.43 -13.88
C SER A 121 9.06 1.65 -12.63
N ILE A 122 8.09 1.34 -11.75
CA ILE A 122 8.34 0.51 -10.57
C ILE A 122 8.77 -0.91 -10.97
N ALA A 123 8.13 -1.51 -11.97
CA ALA A 123 8.49 -2.83 -12.45
C ALA A 123 9.95 -2.89 -12.93
N ASP A 124 10.35 -1.94 -13.76
CA ASP A 124 11.71 -1.87 -14.32
C ASP A 124 12.77 -1.73 -13.21
N GLU A 125 12.48 -0.90 -12.17
CA GLU A 125 13.39 -0.74 -11.03
C GLU A 125 13.46 -2.00 -10.17
N LEU A 126 12.33 -2.69 -9.94
CA LEU A 126 12.32 -3.95 -9.19
C LEU A 126 13.12 -5.04 -9.91
N GLU A 127 12.95 -5.17 -11.23
CA GLU A 127 13.70 -6.13 -12.05
C GLU A 127 15.20 -5.82 -12.04
N THR A 128 15.59 -4.54 -12.09
CA THR A 128 16.99 -4.11 -11.97
C THR A 128 17.61 -4.52 -10.63
N LYS A 129 16.82 -4.56 -9.56
CA LYS A 129 17.22 -5.04 -8.23
C LYS A 129 17.14 -6.56 -8.07
N GLY A 130 16.81 -7.31 -9.13
CA GLY A 130 16.68 -8.77 -9.10
C GLY A 130 15.44 -9.27 -8.33
N ILE A 131 14.41 -8.45 -8.21
CA ILE A 131 13.11 -8.83 -7.63
C ILE A 131 12.20 -9.31 -8.75
N ASN A 132 11.66 -10.52 -8.63
CA ASN A 132 10.67 -11.01 -9.59
C ASN A 132 9.38 -10.21 -9.51
N ILE A 133 8.79 -9.91 -10.67
CA ILE A 133 7.53 -9.17 -10.74
C ILE A 133 6.48 -9.91 -11.57
N SER A 134 5.21 -9.57 -11.35
CA SER A 134 4.09 -9.96 -12.21
C SER A 134 3.08 -8.83 -12.30
N LYS A 135 2.67 -8.46 -13.52
CA LYS A 135 1.70 -7.38 -13.79
C LYS A 135 0.29 -7.91 -14.11
N ASP A 136 0.12 -9.21 -14.30
CA ASP A 136 -1.10 -9.81 -14.85
C ASP A 136 -1.80 -10.80 -13.91
N HIS A 137 -1.49 -10.76 -12.61
CA HIS A 137 -2.11 -11.69 -11.67
C HIS A 137 -3.62 -11.40 -11.53
N PRO A 138 -4.51 -12.39 -11.76
CA PRO A 138 -5.96 -12.15 -11.89
C PRO A 138 -6.61 -11.55 -10.64
N ARG A 139 -6.06 -11.84 -9.45
CA ARG A 139 -6.59 -11.36 -8.16
C ARG A 139 -6.11 -9.97 -7.76
N PHE A 140 -4.96 -9.51 -8.29
CA PHE A 140 -4.25 -8.33 -7.81
C PHE A 140 -4.26 -7.17 -8.81
N LYS A 141 -5.23 -7.14 -9.72
CA LYS A 141 -5.29 -6.14 -10.80
C LYS A 141 -5.46 -4.70 -10.31
N GLY A 142 -6.16 -4.48 -9.20
CA GLY A 142 -6.37 -3.13 -8.64
C GLY A 142 -7.08 -2.14 -9.56
N LEU A 143 -7.93 -2.62 -10.49
CA LEU A 143 -8.55 -1.81 -11.55
C LEU A 143 -9.84 -1.11 -11.11
N ASN A 144 -10.39 -1.46 -9.94
CA ASN A 144 -11.61 -0.81 -9.45
C ASN A 144 -11.33 0.70 -9.27
N PRO A 145 -12.12 1.60 -9.86
CA PRO A 145 -11.92 3.04 -9.69
C PRO A 145 -12.04 3.49 -8.23
N ASN A 146 -12.78 2.76 -7.38
CA ASN A 146 -12.89 3.03 -5.96
C ASN A 146 -11.74 2.43 -5.13
N ASN A 147 -10.83 1.66 -5.72
CA ASN A 147 -9.64 1.22 -5.02
C ASN A 147 -8.88 2.45 -4.49
N ILE A 148 -8.51 2.42 -3.20
CA ILE A 148 -7.92 3.58 -2.53
C ILE A 148 -6.68 4.12 -3.27
N CYS A 149 -5.86 3.26 -3.90
CA CYS A 149 -4.72 3.72 -4.69
C CYS A 149 -5.14 4.58 -5.91
N ASN A 150 -6.35 4.39 -6.45
CA ASN A 150 -6.85 5.11 -7.62
C ASN A 150 -7.60 6.40 -7.25
N GLN A 151 -7.63 6.81 -5.97
CA GLN A 151 -8.40 7.96 -5.52
C GLN A 151 -7.61 9.29 -5.48
N GLY A 152 -6.35 9.27 -5.89
CA GLY A 152 -5.54 10.49 -6.06
C GLY A 152 -6.14 11.49 -7.06
N LYS A 153 -5.57 12.69 -7.16
CA LYS A 153 -6.01 13.74 -8.10
C LYS A 153 -6.09 13.24 -9.54
N ARG A 154 -5.14 12.39 -9.96
CA ARG A 154 -5.06 11.84 -11.31
C ARG A 154 -6.01 10.66 -11.56
N LYS A 155 -6.79 10.24 -10.53
CA LYS A 155 -7.69 9.08 -10.55
C LYS A 155 -7.03 7.79 -11.02
N LYS A 156 -5.76 7.64 -10.70
CA LYS A 156 -4.94 6.47 -11.00
C LYS A 156 -3.78 6.36 -10.01
N GLY A 157 -3.40 5.13 -9.72
CA GLY A 157 -2.29 4.82 -8.83
C GLY A 157 -1.82 3.39 -9.02
N VAL A 158 -0.93 2.95 -8.16
CA VAL A 158 -0.31 1.62 -8.20
C VAL A 158 -0.53 0.92 -6.86
N GLN A 159 -0.74 -0.40 -6.89
CA GLN A 159 -0.65 -1.25 -5.71
C GLN A 159 0.41 -2.33 -5.91
N LEU A 160 1.13 -2.64 -4.84
CA LEU A 160 2.09 -3.73 -4.76
C LEU A 160 1.54 -4.79 -3.81
N GLU A 161 1.44 -6.02 -4.27
CA GLU A 161 1.13 -7.20 -3.45
C GLU A 161 2.43 -8.00 -3.28
N ILE A 162 3.01 -7.93 -2.10
CA ILE A 162 4.35 -8.45 -1.85
C ILE A 162 4.24 -9.82 -1.19
N SER A 163 4.88 -10.86 -1.76
CA SER A 163 4.89 -12.20 -1.19
C SER A 163 5.58 -12.24 0.19
N ARG A 164 5.22 -13.25 0.99
CA ARG A 164 5.64 -13.32 2.39
C ARG A 164 7.14 -13.43 2.56
N ASP A 165 7.80 -14.26 1.78
CA ASP A 165 9.25 -14.46 1.80
C ASP A 165 10.03 -13.17 1.53
N LEU A 166 9.55 -12.31 0.62
CA LEU A 166 10.16 -11.00 0.39
C LEU A 166 9.97 -10.04 1.57
N ARG A 167 8.81 -10.12 2.27
CA ARG A 167 8.52 -9.24 3.43
C ARG A 167 9.20 -9.71 4.71
N ASP A 168 9.56 -10.98 4.80
CA ASP A 168 10.27 -11.54 5.95
C ASP A 168 11.80 -11.33 5.83
N ASP A 169 12.30 -10.92 4.66
CA ASP A 169 13.70 -10.62 4.38
C ASP A 169 13.96 -9.10 4.40
N ARG A 170 14.76 -8.64 5.37
CA ARG A 170 15.09 -7.21 5.54
C ARG A 170 15.86 -6.63 4.35
N GLU A 171 16.74 -7.41 3.73
CA GLU A 171 17.48 -6.97 2.54
C GLU A 171 16.51 -6.75 1.37
N LYS A 172 15.58 -7.70 1.15
CA LYS A 172 14.56 -7.57 0.10
C LYS A 172 13.62 -6.40 0.35
N ILE A 173 13.23 -6.13 1.59
CA ILE A 173 12.47 -4.91 1.94
C ILE A 173 13.24 -3.66 1.52
N GLY A 174 14.54 -3.59 1.81
CA GLY A 174 15.40 -2.48 1.40
C GLY A 174 15.42 -2.30 -0.12
N LEU A 175 15.69 -3.38 -0.87
CA LEU A 175 15.74 -3.36 -2.33
C LEU A 175 14.39 -2.94 -2.96
N ILE A 176 13.27 -3.43 -2.43
CA ILE A 176 11.93 -3.04 -2.90
C ILE A 176 11.68 -1.55 -2.63
N SER A 177 12.03 -1.08 -1.43
CA SER A 177 11.84 0.33 -1.07
C SER A 177 12.66 1.27 -1.95
N GLU A 178 13.92 0.97 -2.18
CA GLU A 178 14.80 1.73 -3.08
C GLU A 178 14.29 1.73 -4.52
N ALA A 179 13.78 0.59 -5.02
CA ALA A 179 13.22 0.49 -6.36
C ALA A 179 12.01 1.41 -6.54
N VAL A 180 11.09 1.40 -5.57
CA VAL A 180 9.90 2.27 -5.62
C VAL A 180 10.30 3.75 -5.53
N GLN A 181 11.26 4.10 -4.67
CA GLN A 181 11.79 5.47 -4.57
C GLN A 181 12.40 5.94 -5.88
N ALA A 182 13.28 5.13 -6.50
CA ALA A 182 13.90 5.46 -7.77
C ALA A 182 12.87 5.67 -8.90
N ALA A 183 11.84 4.81 -8.95
CA ALA A 183 10.75 4.95 -9.90
C ALA A 183 9.96 6.25 -9.71
N LEU A 184 9.65 6.61 -8.47
CA LEU A 184 8.95 7.86 -8.15
C LEU A 184 9.80 9.08 -8.51
N GLU A 185 11.08 9.09 -8.20
CA GLU A 185 12.00 10.18 -8.54
C GLU A 185 12.09 10.42 -10.05
N LYS A 186 12.15 9.34 -10.84
CA LYS A 186 12.14 9.44 -12.33
C LYS A 186 10.85 10.08 -12.84
N ILE A 187 9.71 9.69 -12.28
CA ILE A 187 8.40 10.18 -12.73
C ILE A 187 8.16 11.63 -12.31
N GLU A 188 8.61 12.03 -11.12
CA GLU A 188 8.49 13.40 -10.62
C GLU A 188 9.40 14.39 -11.35
N SER A 189 10.48 13.88 -11.97
CA SER A 189 11.44 14.68 -12.71
C SER A 189 11.11 14.85 -14.20
N ALA A 190 10.10 14.15 -14.72
CA ALA A 190 9.70 14.09 -16.11
C ALA A 190 8.59 15.08 -16.44
#